data_ea021970f93583006965586ba460227e
#
_entry.id   ea021970f93583006965586ba460227e
#
_cell.length_a   1.000
_cell.length_b   1.000
_cell.length_c   1.000
_cell.angle_alpha   90.00
_cell.angle_beta   90.00
_cell.angle_gamma   90.00
#
_symmetry.space_group_name_H-M   'P 1'
#
loop_
_entity.id
_entity.type
_entity.pdbx_description
1 polymer ?
#
loop_
_entity_poly.entity_id
_entity_poly.type
_entity_poly.pdbx_seq_one_letter_code
_entity_poly.pdbx_strand_id
1 'polypeptide(L)'
;MLPHPNLTRDKVGSMIRWIYSLSAKNAPQVSRGAAGTINLPLQDQTLELSANYTDSGGTNRMASPLSGGAAIRLHPRTIQAESYTTNNGTQILNANEQPFLGAINHSHWTEYHRFRLEGCQKITFRYASAGNGATVTITANGQNIGAAFMKPIGDWNTWKEVSIPLANLPSGLVNLRLTFT
;
A
#
# COMPACT_ATOMS: atom_id res chain seq x y z
N MET A 1 13.88 -32.53 22.60
CA MET A 1 12.52 -31.98 22.52
C MET A 1 11.60 -33.01 23.17
N LEU A 2 10.98 -32.70 24.31
CA LEU A 2 10.07 -33.64 24.98
C LEU A 2 8.78 -33.74 24.16
N PRO A 3 8.23 -34.93 23.90
CA PRO A 3 6.97 -35.09 23.20
C PRO A 3 5.84 -34.47 24.01
N HIS A 4 4.98 -33.69 23.38
CA HIS A 4 3.78 -33.15 24.00
C HIS A 4 2.76 -34.29 24.22
N PRO A 5 2.53 -34.75 25.45
CA PRO A 5 1.75 -35.96 25.72
C PRO A 5 0.26 -35.88 25.38
N ASN A 6 -0.24 -34.68 25.06
CA ASN A 6 -1.68 -34.41 24.79
C ASN A 6 -2.01 -34.20 23.32
N LEU A 7 -1.06 -34.34 22.40
CA LEU A 7 -1.28 -34.22 20.97
C LEU A 7 -1.41 -35.60 20.33
N THR A 8 -2.63 -36.02 20.05
CA THR A 8 -2.88 -37.22 19.27
C THR A 8 -2.55 -36.99 17.79
N ARG A 9 -2.24 -38.05 17.05
CA ARG A 9 -1.96 -37.99 15.59
C ARG A 9 -3.06 -37.26 14.80
N ASP A 10 -4.33 -37.44 15.21
CA ASP A 10 -5.47 -36.80 14.55
C ASP A 10 -5.53 -35.30 14.81
N LYS A 11 -5.18 -34.86 16.03
CA LYS A 11 -5.06 -33.43 16.36
C LYS A 11 -3.94 -32.77 15.58
N VAL A 12 -2.79 -33.42 15.47
CA VAL A 12 -1.67 -32.94 14.66
C VAL A 12 -2.06 -32.86 13.18
N GLY A 13 -2.71 -33.88 12.64
CA GLY A 13 -3.23 -33.91 11.28
C GLY A 13 -4.27 -32.81 11.00
N SER A 14 -5.11 -32.48 11.98
CA SER A 14 -6.11 -31.42 11.88
C SER A 14 -5.45 -30.03 11.93
N MET A 15 -4.46 -29.83 12.79
CA MET A 15 -3.68 -28.60 12.84
C MET A 15 -2.91 -28.36 11.55
N ILE A 16 -2.27 -29.38 11.01
CA ILE A 16 -1.55 -29.30 9.71
C ILE A 16 -2.52 -28.94 8.60
N ARG A 17 -3.70 -29.58 8.50
CA ARG A 17 -4.71 -29.24 7.50
C ARG A 17 -5.23 -27.82 7.65
N TRP A 18 -5.42 -27.36 8.89
CA TRP A 18 -5.83 -25.98 9.15
C TRP A 18 -4.76 -24.98 8.71
N ILE A 19 -3.48 -25.21 9.05
CA ILE A 19 -2.35 -24.38 8.60
C ILE A 19 -2.28 -24.32 7.07
N TYR A 20 -2.39 -25.47 6.40
CA TYR A 20 -2.42 -25.53 4.93
C TYR A 20 -3.65 -24.83 4.34
N SER A 21 -4.81 -24.87 5.01
CA SER A 21 -6.00 -24.15 4.55
C SER A 21 -5.86 -22.63 4.67
N LEU A 22 -5.12 -22.13 5.66
CA LEU A 22 -4.76 -20.71 5.79
C LEU A 22 -3.81 -20.29 4.67
N SER A 23 -2.84 -21.12 4.33
CA SER A 23 -1.91 -20.87 3.22
C SER A 23 -2.60 -20.92 1.86
N ALA A 24 -3.58 -21.81 1.67
CA ALA A 24 -4.31 -21.94 0.41
C ALA A 24 -5.21 -20.75 0.10
N LYS A 25 -5.75 -20.06 1.11
CA LYS A 25 -6.56 -18.83 0.91
C LYS A 25 -5.74 -17.64 0.42
N ASN A 26 -4.45 -17.61 0.70
CA ASN A 26 -3.52 -16.55 0.34
C ASN A 26 -2.32 -17.06 -0.47
N ALA A 27 -2.41 -18.26 -1.05
CA ALA A 27 -1.35 -18.79 -1.89
C ALA A 27 -1.11 -17.84 -3.06
N PRO A 28 0.12 -17.38 -3.30
CA PRO A 28 0.42 -16.53 -4.43
C PRO A 28 0.07 -17.25 -5.73
N GLN A 29 -0.59 -16.57 -6.65
CA GLN A 29 -0.79 -17.10 -7.98
C GLN A 29 0.56 -17.18 -8.69
N VAL A 30 0.95 -18.37 -9.12
CA VAL A 30 2.22 -18.61 -9.81
C VAL A 30 1.93 -18.88 -11.28
N SER A 31 2.45 -18.04 -12.16
CA SER A 31 2.50 -18.28 -13.60
C SER A 31 3.90 -18.78 -13.97
N ARG A 32 3.98 -19.84 -14.76
CA ARG A 32 5.23 -20.35 -15.29
C ARG A 32 5.39 -19.92 -16.75
N GLY A 33 6.54 -19.31 -17.06
CA GLY A 33 6.85 -18.80 -18.40
C GLY A 33 7.12 -17.30 -18.40
N ALA A 34 7.47 -16.75 -19.57
CA ALA A 34 7.84 -15.34 -19.75
C ALA A 34 6.63 -14.39 -19.78
N ALA A 35 5.41 -14.91 -19.89
CA ALA A 35 4.18 -14.13 -19.89
C ALA A 35 3.05 -14.91 -19.24
N GLY A 36 2.12 -14.19 -18.63
CA GLY A 36 0.95 -14.78 -17.99
C GLY A 36 -0.08 -13.73 -17.60
N THR A 37 -1.28 -14.18 -17.27
CA THR A 37 -2.36 -13.34 -16.74
C THR A 37 -2.63 -13.75 -15.31
N ILE A 38 -2.71 -12.75 -14.43
CA ILE A 38 -3.06 -12.93 -13.02
C ILE A 38 -4.41 -12.26 -12.79
N ASN A 39 -5.38 -13.00 -12.26
CA ASN A 39 -6.66 -12.45 -11.86
C ASN A 39 -6.52 -11.82 -10.47
N LEU A 40 -6.77 -10.52 -10.37
CA LEU A 40 -6.68 -9.79 -9.11
C LEU A 40 -7.99 -9.93 -8.33
N PRO A 41 -7.96 -10.41 -7.09
CA PRO A 41 -9.18 -10.69 -6.33
C PRO A 41 -9.93 -9.44 -5.85
N LEU A 42 -9.24 -8.29 -5.68
CA LEU A 42 -9.85 -7.05 -5.15
C LEU A 42 -9.14 -5.81 -5.70
N GLN A 43 -9.93 -4.77 -6.00
CA GLN A 43 -9.44 -3.53 -6.61
C GLN A 43 -8.70 -2.58 -5.64
N ASP A 44 -8.89 -2.74 -4.33
CA ASP A 44 -8.42 -1.79 -3.31
C ASP A 44 -7.25 -2.31 -2.46
N GLN A 45 -6.56 -3.36 -2.92
CA GLN A 45 -5.41 -3.92 -2.21
C GLN A 45 -4.09 -3.63 -2.92
N THR A 46 -3.05 -3.42 -2.12
CA THR A 46 -1.67 -3.39 -2.63
C THR A 46 -1.28 -4.78 -3.09
N LEU A 47 -0.79 -4.88 -4.32
CA LEU A 47 -0.33 -6.13 -4.92
C LEU A 47 1.20 -6.13 -4.98
N GLU A 48 1.82 -7.23 -4.57
CA GLU A 48 3.23 -7.47 -4.80
C GLU A 48 3.41 -8.55 -5.88
N LEU A 49 4.03 -8.18 -6.98
CA LEU A 49 4.43 -9.08 -8.05
C LEU A 49 5.90 -9.39 -7.88
N SER A 50 6.25 -10.68 -7.77
CA SER A 50 7.62 -11.13 -7.74
C SER A 50 7.90 -12.08 -8.88
N ALA A 51 9.07 -11.95 -9.50
CA ALA A 51 9.57 -12.88 -10.49
C ALA A 51 10.88 -13.47 -9.99
N ASN A 52 10.99 -14.80 -10.05
CA ASN A 52 12.19 -15.52 -9.66
C ASN A 52 12.62 -16.41 -10.82
N TYR A 53 13.91 -16.44 -11.07
CA TYR A 53 14.54 -17.31 -12.06
C TYR A 53 15.73 -18.01 -11.43
N THR A 54 15.88 -19.29 -11.73
CA THR A 54 17.06 -20.07 -11.40
C THR A 54 17.53 -20.77 -12.67
N ASP A 55 18.77 -20.56 -13.04
CA ASP A 55 19.38 -21.24 -14.20
C ASP A 55 19.74 -22.69 -13.87
N SER A 56 20.19 -23.42 -14.89
CA SER A 56 20.58 -24.83 -14.77
C SER A 56 22.04 -25.03 -14.38
N GLY A 57 22.81 -23.97 -14.11
CA GLY A 57 24.25 -24.07 -13.83
C GLY A 57 25.13 -24.21 -15.05
N GLY A 58 24.70 -23.61 -16.18
CA GLY A 58 25.45 -23.65 -17.45
C GLY A 58 25.36 -24.97 -18.23
N THR A 59 26.08 -25.04 -19.31
CA THR A 59 26.18 -26.25 -20.14
C THR A 59 26.88 -27.35 -19.34
N ASN A 60 26.29 -28.53 -19.29
CA ASN A 60 26.80 -29.70 -18.56
C ASN A 60 26.85 -29.52 -17.01
N ARG A 61 26.13 -28.56 -16.44
CA ARG A 61 26.12 -28.30 -14.99
C ARG A 61 27.52 -28.05 -14.39
N MET A 62 28.38 -27.39 -15.14
CA MET A 62 29.76 -27.10 -14.70
C MET A 62 29.85 -26.01 -13.63
N ALA A 63 28.78 -25.24 -13.44
CA ALA A 63 28.67 -24.21 -12.38
C ALA A 63 27.46 -24.49 -11.49
N SER A 64 27.50 -23.98 -10.26
CA SER A 64 26.30 -23.99 -9.42
C SER A 64 25.19 -23.12 -10.03
N PRO A 65 23.91 -23.55 -9.98
CA PRO A 65 22.80 -22.74 -10.43
C PRO A 65 22.80 -21.36 -9.78
N LEU A 66 22.58 -20.33 -10.58
CA LEU A 66 22.42 -18.96 -10.13
C LEU A 66 20.94 -18.62 -10.08
N SER A 67 20.53 -17.98 -9.00
CA SER A 67 19.16 -17.50 -8.83
C SER A 67 19.13 -16.00 -8.80
N GLY A 68 18.15 -15.40 -9.47
CA GLY A 68 17.84 -13.99 -9.45
C GLY A 68 16.37 -13.76 -9.23
N GLY A 69 16.02 -12.61 -8.63
CA GLY A 69 14.63 -12.25 -8.42
C GLY A 69 14.43 -10.74 -8.49
N ALA A 70 13.23 -10.34 -8.86
CA ALA A 70 12.77 -8.96 -8.81
C ALA A 70 11.34 -8.91 -8.27
N ALA A 71 11.00 -7.86 -7.55
CA ALA A 71 9.65 -7.63 -7.08
C ALA A 71 9.22 -6.19 -7.35
N ILE A 72 7.95 -6.01 -7.68
CA ILE A 72 7.31 -4.71 -7.84
C ILE A 72 6.05 -4.68 -6.99
N ARG A 73 5.82 -3.55 -6.30
CA ARG A 73 4.60 -3.31 -5.55
C ARG A 73 3.71 -2.35 -6.35
N LEU A 74 2.48 -2.78 -6.58
CA LEU A 74 1.44 -2.00 -7.24
C LEU A 74 0.43 -1.54 -6.18
N HIS A 75 0.19 -0.24 -6.12
CA HIS A 75 -0.81 0.34 -5.26
C HIS A 75 -2.15 0.49 -6.00
N PRO A 76 -3.30 0.39 -5.31
CA PRO A 76 -4.59 0.67 -5.91
C PRO A 76 -4.68 2.15 -6.32
N ARG A 77 -5.62 2.46 -7.21
CA ARG A 77 -5.88 3.85 -7.63
C ARG A 77 -6.41 4.73 -6.50
N THR A 78 -7.18 4.12 -5.61
CA THR A 78 -7.70 4.77 -4.40
C THR A 78 -6.94 4.23 -3.20
N ILE A 79 -6.43 5.13 -2.39
CA ILE A 79 -5.68 4.81 -1.17
C ILE A 79 -6.42 5.46 -0.03
N GLN A 80 -6.66 4.69 1.02
CA GLN A 80 -7.26 5.21 2.24
C GLN A 80 -6.25 6.10 2.97
N ALA A 81 -6.67 7.30 3.36
CA ALA A 81 -5.78 8.28 3.97
C ALA A 81 -5.17 7.79 5.29
N GLU A 82 -5.85 6.91 6.00
CA GLU A 82 -5.38 6.27 7.22
C GLU A 82 -4.33 5.16 7.00
N SER A 83 -4.08 4.75 5.73
CA SER A 83 -3.05 3.74 5.39
C SER A 83 -1.63 4.32 5.33
N TYR A 84 -1.37 5.43 6.00
CA TYR A 84 -0.04 6.03 6.04
C TYR A 84 1.00 5.09 6.65
N THR A 85 2.26 5.26 6.28
CA THR A 85 3.40 4.53 6.85
C THR A 85 3.88 5.20 8.13
N THR A 86 3.97 6.53 8.13
CA THR A 86 4.35 7.35 9.28
C THR A 86 3.55 8.65 9.28
N ASN A 87 3.41 9.24 10.46
CA ASN A 87 2.71 10.52 10.61
C ASN A 87 3.29 11.36 11.75
N ASN A 88 2.85 12.61 11.81
CA ASN A 88 3.04 13.49 12.94
C ASN A 88 1.73 14.24 13.23
N GLY A 89 1.17 14.00 14.39
CA GLY A 89 0.02 14.71 14.95
C GLY A 89 -1.35 14.24 14.48
N THR A 90 -1.47 13.68 13.28
CA THR A 90 -2.75 13.16 12.76
C THR A 90 -3.16 11.86 13.48
N GLN A 91 -4.45 11.57 13.52
CA GLN A 91 -5.01 10.39 14.16
C GLN A 91 -5.98 9.66 13.22
N ILE A 92 -6.13 8.36 13.44
CA ILE A 92 -7.18 7.57 12.80
C ILE A 92 -8.41 7.66 13.68
N LEU A 93 -9.47 8.21 13.13
CA LEU A 93 -10.79 8.31 13.77
C LEU A 93 -11.78 7.41 13.05
N ASN A 94 -12.91 7.13 13.69
CA ASN A 94 -13.97 6.29 13.11
C ASN A 94 -15.29 7.06 13.07
N ALA A 95 -15.97 6.98 11.94
CA ALA A 95 -17.35 7.41 11.79
C ALA A 95 -18.16 6.30 11.14
N ASN A 96 -19.24 5.86 11.78
CA ASN A 96 -20.09 4.77 11.28
C ASN A 96 -19.27 3.51 10.89
N GLU A 97 -18.34 3.11 11.77
CA GLU A 97 -17.43 1.96 11.56
C GLU A 97 -16.45 2.10 10.39
N GLN A 98 -16.38 3.27 9.77
CA GLN A 98 -15.39 3.56 8.72
C GLN A 98 -14.25 4.40 9.29
N PRO A 99 -13.00 3.92 9.20
CA PRO A 99 -11.84 4.71 9.60
C PRO A 99 -11.61 5.87 8.63
N PHE A 100 -11.06 6.96 9.15
CA PHE A 100 -10.62 8.11 8.36
C PHE A 100 -9.48 8.84 9.05
N LEU A 101 -8.70 9.57 8.28
CA LEU A 101 -7.66 10.44 8.82
C LEU A 101 -8.29 11.71 9.40
N GLY A 102 -8.08 11.93 10.69
CA GLY A 102 -8.63 13.08 11.41
C GLY A 102 -7.64 13.73 12.37
N ALA A 103 -8.14 14.61 13.26
CA ALA A 103 -7.33 15.41 14.16
C ALA A 103 -6.22 16.21 13.45
N ILE A 104 -6.54 16.71 12.24
CA ILE A 104 -5.59 17.41 11.39
C ILE A 104 -5.48 18.87 11.88
N ASN A 105 -4.27 19.28 12.27
CA ASN A 105 -3.93 20.64 12.69
C ASN A 105 -2.76 21.18 11.85
N HIS A 106 -2.43 22.45 12.07
CA HIS A 106 -1.31 23.11 11.44
C HIS A 106 0.01 22.34 11.66
N SER A 107 0.80 22.17 10.62
CA SER A 107 2.07 21.45 10.60
C SER A 107 1.98 19.93 10.82
N HIS A 108 0.78 19.37 10.94
CA HIS A 108 0.62 17.92 10.91
C HIS A 108 0.93 17.37 9.52
N TRP A 109 1.40 16.12 9.46
CA TRP A 109 1.70 15.48 8.19
C TRP A 109 1.49 13.96 8.26
N THR A 110 1.26 13.36 7.10
CA THR A 110 1.28 11.91 6.87
C THR A 110 2.21 11.56 5.74
N GLU A 111 2.86 10.41 5.79
CA GLU A 111 3.78 9.95 4.75
C GLU A 111 3.47 8.50 4.36
N TYR A 112 3.49 8.27 3.06
CA TYR A 112 3.20 7.00 2.41
C TYR A 112 4.44 6.57 1.63
N HIS A 113 4.96 5.37 1.89
CA HIS A 113 6.22 4.94 1.32
C HIS A 113 6.05 4.09 0.05
N ARG A 114 7.07 4.16 -0.81
CA ARG A 114 7.26 3.27 -1.96
C ARG A 114 6.19 3.41 -3.05
N PHE A 115 5.77 4.63 -3.33
CA PHE A 115 4.86 4.93 -4.44
C PHE A 115 5.63 5.13 -5.75
N ARG A 116 4.96 4.83 -6.87
CA ARG A 116 5.36 5.24 -8.19
C ARG A 116 4.35 6.26 -8.70
N LEU A 117 4.86 7.41 -9.13
CA LEU A 117 4.02 8.51 -9.62
C LEU A 117 4.12 8.72 -11.12
N GLU A 118 4.87 7.87 -11.83
CA GLU A 118 5.01 7.97 -13.28
C GLU A 118 3.64 7.86 -13.96
N GLY A 119 3.33 8.83 -14.80
CA GLY A 119 2.05 8.93 -15.51
C GLY A 119 0.90 9.51 -14.70
N CYS A 120 1.09 9.82 -13.41
CA CYS A 120 0.11 10.53 -12.62
C CYS A 120 0.05 12.00 -13.05
N GLN A 121 -1.16 12.53 -13.28
CA GLN A 121 -1.37 13.93 -13.64
C GLN A 121 -1.93 14.74 -12.48
N LYS A 122 -2.67 14.10 -11.58
CA LYS A 122 -3.33 14.72 -10.43
C LYS A 122 -3.52 13.73 -9.29
N ILE A 123 -3.65 14.26 -8.08
CA ILE A 123 -4.17 13.56 -6.92
C ILE A 123 -5.51 14.17 -6.55
N THR A 124 -6.51 13.35 -6.27
CA THR A 124 -7.82 13.79 -5.79
C THR A 124 -7.99 13.37 -4.33
N PHE A 125 -8.33 14.32 -3.48
CA PHE A 125 -8.64 14.10 -2.07
C PHE A 125 -10.14 14.19 -1.86
N ARG A 126 -10.68 13.23 -1.12
CA ARG A 126 -12.02 13.31 -0.55
C ARG A 126 -11.89 13.77 0.90
N TYR A 127 -12.54 14.88 1.26
CA TYR A 127 -12.39 15.50 2.56
C TYR A 127 -13.69 16.07 3.10
N ALA A 128 -13.76 16.27 4.41
CA ALA A 128 -14.78 17.02 5.12
C ALA A 128 -14.09 18.09 5.99
N SER A 129 -14.70 19.25 6.16
CA SER A 129 -14.16 20.34 6.97
C SER A 129 -15.26 21.28 7.45
N ALA A 130 -15.47 21.36 8.76
CA ALA A 130 -16.33 22.38 9.38
C ALA A 130 -15.53 23.59 9.89
N GLY A 131 -14.19 23.52 9.89
CA GLY A 131 -13.31 24.61 10.32
C GLY A 131 -13.02 25.62 9.22
N ASN A 132 -11.87 26.27 9.32
CA ASN A 132 -11.46 27.35 8.42
C ASN A 132 -10.85 26.84 7.07
N GLY A 133 -10.80 25.53 6.86
CA GLY A 133 -10.07 24.91 5.77
C GLY A 133 -8.58 24.76 6.10
N ALA A 134 -7.83 24.18 5.17
CA ALA A 134 -6.39 23.95 5.31
C ALA A 134 -5.72 23.89 3.92
N THR A 135 -4.47 24.29 3.83
CA THR A 135 -3.66 23.99 2.66
C THR A 135 -3.03 22.60 2.83
N VAL A 136 -3.17 21.77 1.81
CA VAL A 136 -2.43 20.50 1.72
C VAL A 136 -1.31 20.69 0.72
N THR A 137 -0.08 20.52 1.19
CA THR A 137 1.12 20.49 0.34
C THR A 137 1.55 19.03 0.16
N ILE A 138 1.82 18.65 -1.10
CA ILE A 138 2.23 17.31 -1.47
C ILE A 138 3.71 17.35 -1.84
N THR A 139 4.51 16.55 -1.16
CA THR A 139 5.93 16.38 -1.51
C THR A 139 6.23 14.92 -1.83
N ALA A 140 7.13 14.71 -2.80
CA ALA A 140 7.68 13.41 -3.14
C ALA A 140 9.20 13.45 -2.91
N ASN A 141 9.71 12.63 -1.99
CA ASN A 141 11.10 12.66 -1.53
C ASN A 141 11.58 14.07 -1.12
N GLY A 142 10.67 14.86 -0.48
CA GLY A 142 10.95 16.24 -0.06
C GLY A 142 10.75 17.31 -1.14
N GLN A 143 10.58 16.93 -2.40
CA GLN A 143 10.31 17.88 -3.50
C GLN A 143 8.82 18.18 -3.56
N ASN A 144 8.44 19.46 -3.59
CA ASN A 144 7.04 19.86 -3.75
C ASN A 144 6.56 19.51 -5.17
N ILE A 145 5.46 18.75 -5.25
CA ILE A 145 4.84 18.31 -6.50
C ILE A 145 3.41 18.83 -6.68
N GLY A 146 2.85 19.50 -5.67
CA GLY A 146 1.52 20.09 -5.74
C GLY A 146 1.04 20.62 -4.40
N ALA A 147 0.09 21.54 -4.45
CA ALA A 147 -0.60 22.04 -3.26
C ALA A 147 -2.01 22.53 -3.63
N ALA A 148 -2.94 22.45 -2.70
CA ALA A 148 -4.24 23.09 -2.82
C ALA A 148 -4.82 23.49 -1.46
N PHE A 149 -5.64 24.52 -1.47
CA PHE A 149 -6.45 24.91 -0.33
C PHE A 149 -7.76 24.12 -0.31
N MET A 150 -7.96 23.34 0.74
CA MET A 150 -9.20 22.64 1.03
C MET A 150 -10.18 23.60 1.71
N LYS A 151 -11.14 24.10 0.93
CA LYS A 151 -12.11 25.08 1.41
C LYS A 151 -13.00 24.49 2.50
N PRO A 152 -13.39 25.28 3.52
CA PRO A 152 -14.35 24.82 4.50
C PRO A 152 -15.69 24.47 3.83
N ILE A 153 -16.33 23.42 4.34
CA ILE A 153 -17.62 22.93 3.88
C ILE A 153 -18.72 23.34 4.86
N GLY A 154 -18.32 23.64 6.11
CA GLY A 154 -19.23 23.99 7.20
C GLY A 154 -19.81 22.79 7.94
N ASP A 155 -19.42 21.58 7.57
CA ASP A 155 -19.93 20.34 8.15
C ASP A 155 -18.86 19.24 8.11
N TRP A 156 -18.83 18.40 9.15
CA TRP A 156 -17.93 17.25 9.24
C TRP A 156 -18.45 15.99 8.56
N ASN A 157 -19.74 15.93 8.25
CA ASN A 157 -20.37 14.74 7.66
C ASN A 157 -20.55 14.87 6.15
N THR A 158 -20.38 16.07 5.60
CA THR A 158 -20.46 16.31 4.16
C THR A 158 -19.06 16.20 3.55
N TRP A 159 -18.92 15.29 2.58
CA TRP A 159 -17.66 15.03 1.90
C TRP A 159 -17.63 15.71 0.53
N LYS A 160 -16.51 16.36 0.22
CA LYS A 160 -16.21 16.94 -1.08
C LYS A 160 -14.88 16.42 -1.61
N GLU A 161 -14.68 16.62 -2.89
CA GLU A 161 -13.43 16.28 -3.56
C GLU A 161 -12.70 17.53 -4.03
N VAL A 162 -11.38 17.49 -3.94
CA VAL A 162 -10.47 18.46 -4.53
C VAL A 162 -9.40 17.72 -5.30
N SER A 163 -9.17 18.14 -6.56
CA SER A 163 -8.11 17.60 -7.39
C SER A 163 -6.95 18.58 -7.46
N ILE A 164 -5.76 18.09 -7.22
CA ILE A 164 -4.51 18.84 -7.24
C ILE A 164 -3.69 18.36 -8.44
N PRO A 165 -3.43 19.19 -9.44
CA PRO A 165 -2.52 18.84 -10.52
C PRO A 165 -1.10 18.63 -9.96
N LEU A 166 -0.42 17.63 -10.48
CA LEU A 166 0.95 17.32 -10.08
C LEU A 166 1.94 17.85 -11.12
N ALA A 167 3.06 18.37 -10.64
CA ALA A 167 4.15 18.84 -11.47
C ALA A 167 5.51 18.36 -10.93
N ASN A 168 6.51 18.32 -11.82
CA ASN A 168 7.87 17.96 -11.45
C ASN A 168 8.00 16.62 -10.72
N LEU A 169 7.31 15.60 -11.21
CA LEU A 169 7.29 14.28 -10.60
C LEU A 169 8.67 13.62 -10.67
N PRO A 170 9.23 13.18 -9.54
CA PRO A 170 10.44 12.38 -9.56
C PRO A 170 10.16 10.99 -10.13
N SER A 171 11.17 10.39 -10.77
CA SER A 171 11.10 9.03 -11.26
C SER A 171 11.38 8.00 -10.16
N GLY A 172 10.90 6.79 -10.37
CA GLY A 172 11.15 5.65 -9.48
C GLY A 172 10.25 5.62 -8.25
N LEU A 173 10.73 4.97 -7.19
CA LEU A 173 10.01 4.86 -5.93
C LEU A 173 10.20 6.12 -5.08
N VAL A 174 9.09 6.68 -4.63
CA VAL A 174 9.07 7.89 -3.81
C VAL A 174 8.35 7.67 -2.49
N ASN A 175 8.71 8.47 -1.50
CA ASN A 175 7.92 8.67 -0.30
C ASN A 175 7.06 9.92 -0.49
N LEU A 176 5.76 9.72 -0.48
CA LEU A 176 4.76 10.77 -0.67
C LEU A 176 4.36 11.32 0.70
N ARG A 177 4.57 12.61 0.93
CA ARG A 177 4.16 13.27 2.17
C ARG A 177 3.10 14.32 1.90
N LEU A 178 2.09 14.32 2.74
CA LEU A 178 1.03 15.33 2.81
C LEU A 178 1.25 16.16 4.07
N THR A 179 1.45 17.46 3.92
CA THR A 179 1.60 18.40 5.03
C THR A 179 0.42 19.35 5.04
N PHE A 180 -0.17 19.56 6.21
CA PHE A 180 -1.34 20.40 6.42
C PHE A 180 -0.94 21.71 7.11
N THR A 181 -1.36 22.85 6.54
CA THR A 181 -1.06 24.20 7.07
C THR A 181 -2.27 25.13 7.03
#